data_f67020eec18e7e5f2a09b40fc093aa8b
#
_entry.id   f67020eec18e7e5f2a09b40fc093aa8b
#
_cell.length_a   1.000
_cell.length_b   1.000
_cell.length_c   1.000
_cell.angle_alpha   90.00
_cell.angle_beta   90.00
_cell.angle_gamma   90.00
#
_symmetry.space_group_name_H-M   'P 1'
#
loop_
_entity.id
_entity.type
_entity.pdbx_description
1 polymer ?
#
loop_
_entity_poly.entity_id
_entity_poly.type
_entity_poly.pdbx_seq_one_letter_code
_entity_poly.pdbx_strand_id
1 'polypeptide(L)'
;MDTVDPVKIQPITDTTIRTGLTYLALGDSYTIGEAVEADKNFPNQLAARMPQYGLNFNKPQIIARTGWTTDELIQAIGQQKPAGNFNLVTLLIGVNNQYRGYNINTYRTEFKELLATALAYAGGDKKHVFVLSIPDYSVTPFAQNSDKEKIAREIDQYNAINKAETENMGIAYVDITLISRQATTKPELIARDGLHPSAEMYSAWVTLFESIVASRYK
;
A
#
# COMPACT_ATOMS: atom_id res chain seq x y z
N MET A 1 -9.16 -50.35 -11.49
CA MET A 1 -8.22 -49.23 -11.66
C MET A 1 -8.99 -48.15 -12.37
N ASP A 2 -9.59 -47.25 -11.58
CA ASP A 2 -10.37 -46.14 -12.14
C ASP A 2 -9.41 -45.01 -12.52
N THR A 3 -9.33 -44.75 -13.81
CA THR A 3 -8.57 -43.63 -14.38
C THR A 3 -9.38 -42.35 -14.12
N VAL A 4 -8.87 -41.50 -13.22
CA VAL A 4 -9.43 -40.18 -13.00
C VAL A 4 -9.05 -39.28 -14.19
N ASP A 5 -10.04 -38.88 -14.97
CA ASP A 5 -9.86 -37.93 -16.07
C ASP A 5 -9.29 -36.57 -15.55
N PRO A 6 -8.31 -35.97 -16.25
CA PRO A 6 -7.79 -34.68 -15.86
C PRO A 6 -8.86 -33.61 -16.00
N VAL A 7 -9.07 -32.87 -14.90
CA VAL A 7 -9.96 -31.68 -14.85
C VAL A 7 -9.51 -30.72 -15.95
N LYS A 8 -10.29 -30.58 -17.00
CA LYS A 8 -10.11 -29.54 -18.03
C LYS A 8 -10.39 -28.18 -17.37
N ILE A 9 -9.33 -27.45 -17.07
CA ILE A 9 -9.43 -26.04 -16.72
C ILE A 9 -9.95 -25.32 -17.96
N GLN A 10 -11.20 -24.90 -17.94
CA GLN A 10 -11.78 -24.04 -18.99
C GLN A 10 -11.05 -22.70 -18.97
N PRO A 11 -10.60 -22.17 -20.11
CA PRO A 11 -10.07 -20.82 -20.16
C PRO A 11 -11.18 -19.82 -19.79
N ILE A 12 -10.88 -18.88 -18.90
CA ILE A 12 -11.79 -17.83 -18.49
C ILE A 12 -11.99 -16.90 -19.70
N THR A 13 -13.14 -17.01 -20.36
CA THR A 13 -13.49 -16.30 -21.60
C THR A 13 -14.41 -15.10 -21.35
N ASP A 14 -14.17 -14.30 -20.31
CA ASP A 14 -14.75 -12.96 -20.23
C ASP A 14 -13.64 -11.96 -19.94
N THR A 15 -12.90 -11.58 -20.99
CA THR A 15 -11.89 -10.52 -20.97
C THR A 15 -12.53 -9.24 -21.48
N THR A 16 -13.55 -8.73 -20.79
CA THR A 16 -13.99 -7.36 -20.99
C THR A 16 -12.88 -6.42 -20.53
N ILE A 17 -12.13 -5.85 -21.47
CA ILE A 17 -11.09 -4.86 -21.15
C ILE A 17 -11.77 -3.61 -20.59
N ARG A 18 -11.47 -3.27 -19.34
CA ARG A 18 -11.92 -2.04 -18.69
C ARG A 18 -10.84 -0.97 -18.85
N THR A 19 -11.19 0.18 -19.40
CA THR A 19 -10.29 1.30 -19.67
C THR A 19 -10.70 2.54 -18.89
N GLY A 20 -9.74 3.46 -18.69
CA GLY A 20 -10.01 4.73 -18.02
C GLY A 20 -10.24 4.59 -16.51
N LEU A 21 -9.82 3.47 -15.91
CA LEU A 21 -9.93 3.28 -14.48
C LEU A 21 -9.07 4.31 -13.73
N THR A 22 -9.59 4.84 -12.64
CA THR A 22 -8.92 5.86 -11.83
C THR A 22 -8.35 5.26 -10.55
N TYR A 23 -7.16 5.72 -10.15
CA TYR A 23 -6.47 5.23 -8.96
C TYR A 23 -5.97 6.40 -8.12
N LEU A 24 -6.33 6.41 -6.81
CA LEU A 24 -5.86 7.35 -5.81
C LEU A 24 -4.96 6.63 -4.81
N ALA A 25 -3.72 7.10 -4.66
CA ALA A 25 -2.77 6.57 -3.68
C ALA A 25 -2.50 7.63 -2.61
N LEU A 26 -2.80 7.28 -1.36
CA LEU A 26 -2.69 8.15 -0.18
C LEU A 26 -1.55 7.67 0.70
N GLY A 27 -0.69 8.59 1.18
CA GLY A 27 0.38 8.18 2.09
C GLY A 27 1.48 9.19 2.34
N ASP A 28 2.68 8.67 2.50
CA ASP A 28 3.91 9.40 2.79
C ASP A 28 5.03 9.12 1.77
N SER A 29 6.30 9.15 2.20
CA SER A 29 7.45 8.85 1.33
C SER A 29 7.41 7.46 0.71
N TYR A 30 6.84 6.49 1.39
CA TYR A 30 6.69 5.12 0.87
C TYR A 30 5.66 5.03 -0.28
N THR A 31 4.70 5.94 -0.32
CA THR A 31 3.72 6.01 -1.41
C THR A 31 4.22 6.85 -2.58
N ILE A 32 4.89 7.99 -2.31
CA ILE A 32 5.47 8.82 -3.37
C ILE A 32 6.63 8.11 -4.08
N GLY A 33 7.32 7.19 -3.39
CA GLY A 33 8.50 6.50 -3.91
C GLY A 33 9.76 7.34 -3.77
N GLU A 34 10.04 7.79 -2.53
CA GLU A 34 11.28 8.50 -2.25
C GLU A 34 12.48 7.66 -2.66
N ALA A 35 13.49 8.32 -3.24
CA ALA A 35 14.74 7.72 -3.72
C ALA A 35 14.64 6.73 -4.89
N VAL A 36 13.48 6.61 -5.55
CA VAL A 36 13.32 5.87 -6.81
C VAL A 36 12.68 6.74 -7.89
N GLU A 37 12.84 6.35 -9.15
CA GLU A 37 12.14 7.00 -10.26
C GLU A 37 10.62 6.89 -10.09
N ALA A 38 9.89 7.91 -10.55
CA ALA A 38 8.45 8.02 -10.32
C ALA A 38 7.65 6.81 -10.84
N ASP A 39 8.08 6.17 -11.92
CA ASP A 39 7.45 4.97 -12.48
C ASP A 39 7.78 3.69 -11.70
N LYS A 40 8.69 3.75 -10.71
CA LYS A 40 9.16 2.63 -9.90
C LYS A 40 8.51 2.54 -8.53
N ASN A 41 7.74 3.54 -8.11
CA ASN A 41 6.96 3.42 -6.87
C ASN A 41 5.82 2.38 -7.02
N PHE A 42 5.28 1.87 -5.90
CA PHE A 42 4.27 0.81 -5.97
C PHE A 42 2.98 1.22 -6.70
N PRO A 43 2.45 2.48 -6.58
CA PRO A 43 1.22 2.82 -7.29
C PRO A 43 1.37 2.75 -8.81
N ASN A 44 2.47 3.27 -9.34
CA ASN A 44 2.72 3.24 -10.77
C ASN A 44 3.06 1.82 -11.27
N GLN A 45 3.84 1.04 -10.50
CA GLN A 45 4.09 -0.36 -10.85
C GLN A 45 2.81 -1.19 -10.84
N LEU A 46 1.91 -0.99 -9.86
CA LEU A 46 0.62 -1.68 -9.83
C LEU A 46 -0.21 -1.33 -11.08
N ALA A 47 -0.38 -0.03 -11.37
CA ALA A 47 -1.14 0.41 -12.54
C ALA A 47 -0.56 -0.17 -13.85
N ALA A 48 0.77 -0.22 -13.97
CA ALA A 48 1.46 -0.76 -15.15
C ALA A 48 1.28 -2.28 -15.32
N ARG A 49 0.99 -3.03 -14.25
CA ARG A 49 0.78 -4.49 -14.31
C ARG A 49 -0.68 -4.88 -14.51
N MET A 50 -1.63 -3.99 -14.22
CA MET A 50 -3.06 -4.31 -14.35
C MET A 50 -3.54 -4.68 -15.75
N PRO A 51 -2.94 -4.22 -16.87
CA PRO A 51 -3.33 -4.65 -18.21
C PRO A 51 -3.30 -6.16 -18.44
N GLN A 52 -2.42 -6.92 -17.76
CA GLN A 52 -2.40 -8.39 -17.85
C GLN A 52 -3.69 -9.04 -17.33
N TYR A 53 -4.46 -8.30 -16.52
CA TYR A 53 -5.76 -8.71 -15.99
C TYR A 53 -6.96 -8.06 -16.73
N GLY A 54 -6.71 -7.36 -17.85
CA GLY A 54 -7.73 -6.63 -18.60
C GLY A 54 -8.16 -5.29 -17.96
N LEU A 55 -7.38 -4.74 -17.03
CA LEU A 55 -7.68 -3.53 -16.30
C LEU A 55 -6.68 -2.42 -16.68
N ASN A 56 -7.14 -1.39 -17.39
CA ASN A 56 -6.28 -0.27 -17.80
C ASN A 56 -6.57 0.95 -16.91
N PHE A 57 -5.68 1.16 -15.95
CA PHE A 57 -5.71 2.35 -15.10
C PHE A 57 -5.02 3.53 -15.80
N ASN A 58 -5.58 4.71 -15.59
CA ASN A 58 -4.88 5.97 -15.86
C ASN A 58 -3.68 6.09 -14.89
N LYS A 59 -2.80 7.06 -15.16
CA LYS A 59 -1.72 7.38 -14.22
C LYS A 59 -2.31 7.63 -12.82
N PRO A 60 -1.80 6.98 -11.76
CA PRO A 60 -2.29 7.17 -10.41
C PRO A 60 -2.19 8.63 -9.97
N GLN A 61 -3.27 9.13 -9.34
CA GLN A 61 -3.20 10.36 -8.56
C GLN A 61 -2.61 10.02 -7.21
N ILE A 62 -1.51 10.69 -6.84
CA ILE A 62 -0.80 10.44 -5.59
C ILE A 62 -0.94 11.67 -4.70
N ILE A 63 -1.49 11.49 -3.49
CA ILE A 63 -1.50 12.47 -2.41
C ILE A 63 -0.61 11.92 -1.31
N ALA A 64 0.66 12.25 -1.40
CA ALA A 64 1.69 11.76 -0.50
C ALA A 64 2.89 12.71 -0.51
N ARG A 65 3.61 12.76 0.61
CA ARG A 65 4.84 13.55 0.73
C ARG A 65 5.75 12.94 1.79
N THR A 66 7.05 13.06 1.56
CA THR A 66 8.09 12.68 2.52
C THR A 66 7.86 13.34 3.87
N GLY A 67 7.89 12.50 4.91
CA GLY A 67 7.77 12.94 6.29
C GLY A 67 6.33 13.08 6.80
N TRP A 68 5.30 12.97 5.97
CA TRP A 68 3.93 13.17 6.42
C TRP A 68 3.49 12.14 7.47
N THR A 69 2.84 12.69 8.50
CA THR A 69 2.07 11.98 9.52
C THR A 69 0.60 11.89 9.12
N THR A 70 -0.22 11.20 9.90
CA THR A 70 -1.65 11.03 9.63
C THR A 70 -2.40 12.36 9.56
N ASP A 71 -2.15 13.28 10.49
CA ASP A 71 -2.77 14.61 10.51
C ASP A 71 -2.35 15.48 9.32
N GLU A 72 -1.07 15.42 8.91
CA GLU A 72 -0.56 16.13 7.73
C GLU A 72 -1.20 15.58 6.44
N LEU A 73 -1.41 14.27 6.33
CA LEU A 73 -2.12 13.66 5.19
C LEU A 73 -3.60 14.06 5.17
N ILE A 74 -4.30 14.05 6.32
CA ILE A 74 -5.69 14.53 6.44
C ILE A 74 -5.79 15.97 5.94
N GLN A 75 -4.91 16.85 6.40
CA GLN A 75 -4.87 18.24 5.97
C GLN A 75 -4.65 18.37 4.47
N ALA A 76 -3.70 17.62 3.91
CA ALA A 76 -3.39 17.66 2.48
C ALA A 76 -4.56 17.20 1.60
N ILE A 77 -5.26 16.14 1.99
CA ILE A 77 -6.47 15.68 1.30
C ILE A 77 -7.56 16.77 1.34
N GLY A 78 -7.76 17.41 2.51
CA GLY A 78 -8.72 18.50 2.67
C GLY A 78 -8.40 19.74 1.83
N GLN A 79 -7.13 20.00 1.55
CA GLN A 79 -6.68 21.10 0.68
C GLN A 79 -6.80 20.75 -0.81
N GLN A 80 -6.35 19.56 -1.21
CA GLN A 80 -6.32 19.15 -2.62
C GLN A 80 -7.69 18.76 -3.16
N LYS A 81 -8.58 18.22 -2.31
CA LYS A 81 -9.97 17.83 -2.64
C LYS A 81 -10.05 17.09 -3.98
N PRO A 82 -9.41 15.92 -4.12
CA PRO A 82 -9.45 15.18 -5.38
C PRO A 82 -10.90 14.97 -5.81
N ALA A 83 -11.18 15.22 -7.09
CA ALA A 83 -12.52 15.20 -7.62
C ALA A 83 -12.98 13.81 -8.04
N GLY A 84 -14.22 13.45 -7.72
CA GLY A 84 -14.88 12.22 -8.16
C GLY A 84 -14.61 11.01 -7.27
N ASN A 85 -15.11 9.87 -7.72
CA ASN A 85 -14.85 8.56 -7.13
C ASN A 85 -13.73 7.87 -7.91
N PHE A 86 -12.91 7.12 -7.18
CA PHE A 86 -11.82 6.35 -7.75
C PHE A 86 -12.18 4.86 -7.80
N ASN A 87 -11.73 4.19 -8.87
CA ASN A 87 -11.92 2.76 -9.03
C ASN A 87 -10.98 1.94 -8.12
N LEU A 88 -9.88 2.56 -7.66
CA LEU A 88 -8.96 1.98 -6.70
C LEU A 88 -8.45 3.08 -5.75
N VAL A 89 -8.39 2.79 -4.46
CA VAL A 89 -7.76 3.64 -3.46
C VAL A 89 -6.80 2.80 -2.62
N THR A 90 -5.56 3.26 -2.46
CA THR A 90 -4.60 2.65 -1.51
C THR A 90 -4.22 3.65 -0.43
N LEU A 91 -3.99 3.13 0.79
CA LEU A 91 -3.53 3.91 1.95
C LEU A 91 -2.32 3.21 2.57
N LEU A 92 -1.20 3.95 2.68
CA LEU A 92 -0.02 3.54 3.40
C LEU A 92 0.53 4.74 4.16
N ILE A 93 0.40 4.76 5.50
CA ILE A 93 0.76 5.90 6.35
C ILE A 93 1.05 5.42 7.78
N GLY A 94 1.88 6.15 8.52
CA GLY A 94 2.06 5.96 9.96
C GLY A 94 3.49 5.82 10.41
N VAL A 95 4.45 5.56 9.52
CA VAL A 95 5.87 5.47 9.91
C VAL A 95 6.36 6.75 10.58
N ASN A 96 5.94 7.90 10.09
CA ASN A 96 6.38 9.19 10.64
C ASN A 96 5.72 9.52 11.99
N ASN A 97 4.51 9.02 12.25
CA ASN A 97 3.89 9.10 13.58
C ASN A 97 4.72 8.30 14.60
N GLN A 98 5.14 7.08 14.26
CA GLN A 98 6.03 6.27 15.10
C GLN A 98 7.40 6.95 15.27
N TYR A 99 8.04 7.37 14.17
CA TYR A 99 9.36 8.00 14.20
C TYR A 99 9.42 9.26 15.05
N ARG A 100 8.36 10.09 15.02
CA ARG A 100 8.23 11.32 15.81
C ARG A 100 7.68 11.08 17.22
N GLY A 101 7.36 9.83 17.59
CA GLY A 101 6.85 9.47 18.91
C GLY A 101 5.46 10.00 19.21
N TYR A 102 4.57 10.05 18.21
CA TYR A 102 3.19 10.50 18.38
C TYR A 102 2.42 9.56 19.31
N ASN A 103 1.41 10.12 19.99
CA ASN A 103 0.54 9.32 20.82
C ASN A 103 -0.24 8.31 19.97
N ILE A 104 -0.13 7.04 20.32
CA ILE A 104 -0.69 5.92 19.53
C ILE A 104 -2.24 5.94 19.49
N ASN A 105 -2.91 6.50 20.51
CA ASN A 105 -4.36 6.63 20.50
C ASN A 105 -4.83 7.75 19.56
N THR A 106 -4.08 8.85 19.50
CA THR A 106 -4.30 9.92 18.51
C THR A 106 -4.11 9.36 17.11
N TYR A 107 -3.01 8.66 16.87
CA TYR A 107 -2.76 7.96 15.61
C TYR A 107 -3.93 7.06 15.19
N ARG A 108 -4.43 6.22 16.12
CA ARG A 108 -5.57 5.33 15.83
C ARG A 108 -6.80 6.10 15.38
N THR A 109 -7.10 7.22 16.03
CA THR A 109 -8.25 8.08 15.68
C THR A 109 -8.10 8.67 14.28
N GLU A 110 -6.93 9.23 13.97
CA GLU A 110 -6.63 9.82 12.66
C GLU A 110 -6.57 8.77 11.56
N PHE A 111 -6.02 7.58 11.84
CA PHE A 111 -6.02 6.48 10.90
C PHE A 111 -7.44 6.01 10.53
N LYS A 112 -8.36 5.96 11.49
CA LYS A 112 -9.78 5.68 11.22
C LYS A 112 -10.44 6.73 10.34
N GLU A 113 -10.10 8.00 10.53
CA GLU A 113 -10.57 9.09 9.68
C GLU A 113 -10.05 8.94 8.24
N LEU A 114 -8.76 8.58 8.08
CA LEU A 114 -8.17 8.30 6.78
C LEU A 114 -8.80 7.08 6.09
N LEU A 115 -9.13 6.02 6.83
CA LEU A 115 -9.86 4.87 6.30
C LEU A 115 -11.26 5.25 5.80
N ALA A 116 -11.99 6.04 6.58
CA ALA A 116 -13.31 6.54 6.17
C ALA A 116 -13.21 7.43 4.92
N THR A 117 -12.19 8.26 4.85
CA THR A 117 -11.88 9.13 3.71
C THR A 117 -11.54 8.31 2.47
N ALA A 118 -10.68 7.30 2.60
CA ALA A 118 -10.32 6.39 1.50
C ALA A 118 -11.57 5.65 0.98
N LEU A 119 -12.43 5.17 1.88
CA LEU A 119 -13.70 4.53 1.50
C LEU A 119 -14.65 5.49 0.79
N ALA A 120 -14.76 6.74 1.24
CA ALA A 120 -15.57 7.76 0.56
C ALA A 120 -15.07 8.02 -0.86
N TYR A 121 -13.74 8.13 -1.07
CA TYR A 121 -13.16 8.27 -2.41
C TYR A 121 -13.31 7.02 -3.29
N ALA A 122 -13.51 5.85 -2.72
CA ALA A 122 -13.87 4.63 -3.46
C ALA A 122 -15.40 4.54 -3.73
N GLY A 123 -16.15 5.63 -3.53
CA GLY A 123 -17.60 5.63 -3.70
C GLY A 123 -18.36 4.76 -2.70
N GLY A 124 -17.75 4.47 -1.54
CA GLY A 124 -18.30 3.58 -0.52
C GLY A 124 -18.07 2.08 -0.78
N ASP A 125 -17.41 1.73 -1.88
CA ASP A 125 -17.12 0.32 -2.19
C ASP A 125 -15.79 -0.12 -1.55
N LYS A 126 -15.89 -0.80 -0.41
CA LYS A 126 -14.75 -1.32 0.33
C LYS A 126 -13.91 -2.35 -0.43
N LYS A 127 -14.44 -2.94 -1.51
CA LYS A 127 -13.69 -3.86 -2.37
C LYS A 127 -12.56 -3.16 -3.12
N HIS A 128 -12.70 -1.87 -3.35
CA HIS A 128 -11.78 -1.04 -4.09
C HIS A 128 -10.82 -0.23 -3.21
N VAL A 129 -10.80 -0.52 -1.89
CA VAL A 129 -9.84 0.08 -0.95
C VAL A 129 -8.86 -0.98 -0.45
N PHE A 130 -7.57 -0.63 -0.43
CA PHE A 130 -6.50 -1.48 0.09
C PHE A 130 -5.62 -0.66 1.02
N VAL A 131 -5.36 -1.23 2.21
CA VAL A 131 -4.40 -0.68 3.15
C VAL A 131 -3.14 -1.54 3.12
N LEU A 132 -1.99 -0.90 2.96
CA LEU A 132 -0.70 -1.57 3.06
C LEU A 132 -0.14 -1.34 4.48
N SER A 133 0.49 -2.36 5.06
CA SER A 133 1.20 -2.21 6.33
C SER A 133 2.38 -1.26 6.21
N ILE A 134 2.80 -0.68 7.32
CA ILE A 134 4.02 0.14 7.41
C ILE A 134 5.23 -0.80 7.28
N PRO A 135 6.17 -0.53 6.35
CA PRO A 135 7.42 -1.29 6.28
C PRO A 135 8.29 -1.06 7.52
N ASP A 136 9.06 -2.06 7.89
CA ASP A 136 9.95 -1.99 9.06
C ASP A 136 11.32 -1.41 8.66
N TYR A 137 11.57 -0.17 9.06
CA TYR A 137 12.85 0.48 8.77
C TYR A 137 13.97 0.13 9.76
N SER A 138 13.68 -0.64 10.82
CA SER A 138 14.69 -1.09 11.77
C SER A 138 15.83 -1.90 11.13
N VAL A 139 15.54 -2.54 10.00
CA VAL A 139 16.46 -3.38 9.23
C VAL A 139 17.33 -2.59 8.25
N THR A 140 17.10 -1.30 8.13
CA THR A 140 17.77 -0.44 7.13
C THR A 140 19.11 0.12 7.66
N PRO A 141 20.03 0.54 6.77
CA PRO A 141 21.21 1.30 7.16
C PRO A 141 20.91 2.56 7.97
N PHE A 142 19.81 3.25 7.68
CA PHE A 142 19.37 4.44 8.40
C PHE A 142 19.24 4.18 9.92
N ALA A 143 18.75 3.01 10.30
CA ALA A 143 18.54 2.64 11.71
C ALA A 143 19.79 2.03 12.38
N GLN A 144 20.97 2.08 11.74
CA GLN A 144 22.18 1.38 12.25
C GLN A 144 22.58 1.78 13.68
N ASN A 145 22.33 3.02 14.07
CA ASN A 145 22.66 3.58 15.38
C ASN A 145 21.42 3.76 16.29
N SER A 146 20.28 3.20 15.91
CA SER A 146 19.02 3.29 16.64
C SER A 146 18.74 2.01 17.42
N ASP A 147 17.80 2.08 18.36
CA ASP A 147 17.24 0.88 19.04
C ASP A 147 16.32 0.13 18.05
N LYS A 148 16.93 -0.77 17.29
CA LYS A 148 16.24 -1.54 16.23
C LYS A 148 15.11 -2.40 16.77
N GLU A 149 15.29 -2.99 17.96
CA GLU A 149 14.25 -3.81 18.58
C GLU A 149 13.05 -2.97 19.02
N LYS A 150 13.30 -1.78 19.56
CA LYS A 150 12.23 -0.83 19.89
C LYS A 150 11.46 -0.42 18.64
N ILE A 151 12.16 -0.03 17.57
CA ILE A 151 11.53 0.36 16.29
C ILE A 151 10.64 -0.78 15.77
N ALA A 152 11.19 -2.00 15.66
CA ALA A 152 10.45 -3.14 15.16
C ALA A 152 9.15 -3.42 15.99
N ARG A 153 9.25 -3.39 17.33
CA ARG A 153 8.08 -3.57 18.21
C ARG A 153 7.03 -2.46 18.02
N GLU A 154 7.46 -1.21 17.90
CA GLU A 154 6.55 -0.08 17.71
C GLU A 154 5.88 -0.14 16.33
N ILE A 155 6.60 -0.48 15.26
CA ILE A 155 6.02 -0.71 13.92
C ILE A 155 4.98 -1.83 13.98
N ASP A 156 5.25 -2.93 14.69
CA ASP A 156 4.27 -4.01 14.86
C ASP A 156 3.01 -3.53 15.60
N GLN A 157 3.14 -2.66 16.61
CA GLN A 157 2.00 -2.06 17.31
C GLN A 157 1.15 -1.16 16.40
N TYR A 158 1.77 -0.30 15.59
CA TYR A 158 1.10 0.53 14.62
C TYR A 158 0.39 -0.33 13.55
N ASN A 159 1.08 -1.35 13.05
CA ASN A 159 0.51 -2.29 12.07
C ASN A 159 -0.64 -3.11 12.63
N ALA A 160 -0.60 -3.48 13.92
CA ALA A 160 -1.73 -4.14 14.59
C ALA A 160 -2.98 -3.24 14.62
N ILE A 161 -2.81 -1.94 14.87
CA ILE A 161 -3.91 -0.96 14.79
C ILE A 161 -4.43 -0.86 13.36
N ASN A 162 -3.54 -0.66 12.38
CA ASN A 162 -3.92 -0.55 10.98
C ASN A 162 -4.72 -1.77 10.51
N LYS A 163 -4.23 -2.96 10.84
CA LYS A 163 -4.91 -4.21 10.51
C LYS A 163 -6.28 -4.30 11.15
N ALA A 164 -6.36 -4.09 12.47
CA ALA A 164 -7.62 -4.22 13.21
C ALA A 164 -8.68 -3.23 12.69
N GLU A 165 -8.34 -1.94 12.50
CA GLU A 165 -9.30 -0.94 12.03
C GLU A 165 -9.71 -1.19 10.57
N THR A 166 -8.78 -1.65 9.72
CA THR A 166 -9.04 -1.99 8.32
C THR A 166 -9.97 -3.19 8.20
N GLU A 167 -9.69 -4.27 8.92
CA GLU A 167 -10.50 -5.49 8.93
C GLU A 167 -11.89 -5.26 9.53
N ASN A 168 -12.00 -4.43 10.60
CA ASN A 168 -13.29 -4.05 11.19
C ASN A 168 -14.21 -3.32 10.20
N MET A 169 -13.64 -2.57 9.24
CA MET A 169 -14.40 -1.94 8.16
C MET A 169 -14.66 -2.90 6.98
N GLY A 170 -14.11 -4.11 7.00
CA GLY A 170 -14.18 -5.10 5.91
C GLY A 170 -13.37 -4.68 4.68
N ILE A 171 -12.35 -3.87 4.87
CA ILE A 171 -11.40 -3.42 3.85
C ILE A 171 -10.22 -4.41 3.79
N ALA A 172 -9.59 -4.53 2.62
CA ALA A 172 -8.45 -5.42 2.45
C ALA A 172 -7.19 -4.83 3.08
N TYR A 173 -6.52 -5.63 3.93
CA TYR A 173 -5.22 -5.31 4.50
C TYR A 173 -4.14 -6.16 3.83
N VAL A 174 -3.05 -5.52 3.41
CA VAL A 174 -1.92 -6.15 2.72
C VAL A 174 -0.67 -6.00 3.59
N ASP A 175 -0.18 -7.10 4.14
CA ASP A 175 1.02 -7.09 4.97
C ASP A 175 2.29 -7.13 4.11
N ILE A 176 2.90 -5.97 3.88
CA ILE A 176 4.18 -5.82 3.18
C ILE A 176 5.39 -5.77 4.14
N THR A 177 5.15 -5.72 5.45
CA THR A 177 6.20 -5.59 6.47
C THR A 177 7.18 -6.75 6.42
N LEU A 178 6.67 -7.98 6.20
CA LEU A 178 7.52 -9.17 6.08
C LEU A 178 8.48 -9.10 4.89
N ILE A 179 8.07 -8.45 3.80
CA ILE A 179 8.96 -8.23 2.65
C ILE A 179 10.04 -7.22 3.01
N SER A 180 9.70 -6.11 3.68
CA SER A 180 10.68 -5.11 4.09
C SER A 180 11.77 -5.71 5.01
N ARG A 181 11.39 -6.62 5.90
CA ARG A 181 12.31 -7.32 6.81
C ARG A 181 13.33 -8.22 6.10
N GLN A 182 13.06 -8.63 4.86
CA GLN A 182 14.04 -9.39 4.06
C GLN A 182 15.28 -8.57 3.70
N ALA A 183 15.21 -7.23 3.79
CA ALA A 183 16.35 -6.36 3.54
C ALA A 183 17.55 -6.64 4.48
N THR A 184 17.33 -7.31 5.62
CA THR A 184 18.40 -7.82 6.48
C THR A 184 19.40 -8.72 5.73
N THR A 185 18.91 -9.51 4.76
CA THR A 185 19.73 -10.44 3.97
C THR A 185 19.76 -10.08 2.48
N LYS A 186 18.95 -9.11 2.06
CA LYS A 186 18.81 -8.65 0.68
C LYS A 186 18.93 -7.12 0.63
N PRO A 187 20.15 -6.57 0.75
CA PRO A 187 20.36 -5.12 0.79
C PRO A 187 19.89 -4.40 -0.46
N GLU A 188 19.78 -5.08 -1.60
CA GLU A 188 19.23 -4.55 -2.86
C GLU A 188 17.76 -4.12 -2.75
N LEU A 189 17.05 -4.56 -1.71
CA LEU A 189 15.69 -4.12 -1.44
C LEU A 189 15.61 -2.68 -0.89
N ILE A 190 16.74 -2.11 -0.45
CA ILE A 190 16.80 -0.73 0.04
C ILE A 190 17.36 0.16 -1.06
N ALA A 191 16.75 1.35 -1.24
CA ALA A 191 17.22 2.37 -2.15
C ALA A 191 18.56 2.97 -1.72
N ARG A 192 19.18 3.78 -2.59
CA ARG A 192 20.53 4.32 -2.37
C ARG A 192 20.64 5.25 -1.16
N ASP A 193 19.53 5.78 -0.68
CA ASP A 193 19.49 6.64 0.52
C ASP A 193 19.62 5.85 1.84
N GLY A 194 19.62 4.52 1.76
CA GLY A 194 19.80 3.65 2.91
C GLY A 194 18.56 3.56 3.83
N LEU A 195 17.40 4.02 3.38
CA LEU A 195 16.16 4.04 4.17
C LEU A 195 14.96 3.51 3.38
N HIS A 196 14.66 4.11 2.22
CA HIS A 196 13.44 3.84 1.47
C HIS A 196 13.53 2.55 0.65
N PRO A 197 12.38 1.99 0.25
CA PRO A 197 12.33 0.81 -0.60
C PRO A 197 12.96 1.06 -1.97
N SER A 198 13.69 0.07 -2.48
CA SER A 198 14.12 0.07 -3.88
C SER A 198 12.97 -0.25 -4.84
N ALA A 199 13.20 -0.10 -6.13
CA ALA A 199 12.26 -0.51 -7.18
C ALA A 199 11.91 -2.01 -7.08
N GLU A 200 12.87 -2.84 -6.68
CA GLU A 200 12.70 -4.28 -6.47
C GLU A 200 11.78 -4.57 -5.28
N MET A 201 11.94 -3.85 -4.17
CA MET A 201 11.06 -4.00 -3.00
C MET A 201 9.62 -3.60 -3.38
N TYR A 202 9.42 -2.48 -4.07
CA TYR A 202 8.10 -2.08 -4.56
C TYR A 202 7.50 -3.12 -5.51
N SER A 203 8.33 -3.71 -6.37
CA SER A 203 7.91 -4.80 -7.26
C SER A 203 7.42 -6.03 -6.48
N ALA A 204 8.11 -6.39 -5.40
CA ALA A 204 7.70 -7.48 -4.53
C ALA A 204 6.39 -7.19 -3.79
N TRP A 205 6.18 -5.93 -3.33
CA TRP A 205 4.90 -5.53 -2.74
C TRP A 205 3.76 -5.68 -3.74
N VAL A 206 3.93 -5.17 -4.96
CA VAL A 206 2.90 -5.27 -6.01
C VAL A 206 2.57 -6.72 -6.33
N THR A 207 3.57 -7.59 -6.46
CA THR A 207 3.37 -9.02 -6.71
C THR A 207 2.51 -9.68 -5.63
N LEU A 208 2.60 -9.22 -4.38
CA LEU A 208 1.83 -9.78 -3.28
C LEU A 208 0.30 -9.58 -3.44
N PHE A 209 -0.13 -8.46 -4.02
CA PHE A 209 -1.56 -8.12 -4.01
C PHE A 209 -2.17 -7.77 -5.39
N GLU A 210 -1.41 -7.71 -6.48
CA GLU A 210 -1.94 -7.37 -7.80
C GLU A 210 -3.10 -8.30 -8.25
N SER A 211 -2.97 -9.60 -7.99
CA SER A 211 -4.04 -10.57 -8.32
C SER A 211 -5.28 -10.40 -7.45
N ILE A 212 -5.09 -9.97 -6.18
CA ILE A 212 -6.19 -9.68 -5.26
C ILE A 212 -6.94 -8.44 -5.75
N VAL A 213 -6.22 -7.38 -6.14
CA VAL A 213 -6.83 -6.19 -6.77
C VAL A 213 -7.62 -6.60 -8.00
N ALA A 214 -7.03 -7.34 -8.92
CA ALA A 214 -7.68 -7.78 -10.16
C ALA A 214 -8.96 -8.57 -9.90
N SER A 215 -8.98 -9.41 -8.86
CA SER A 215 -10.15 -10.23 -8.51
C SER A 215 -11.38 -9.40 -8.11
N ARG A 216 -11.19 -8.13 -7.71
CA ARG A 216 -12.29 -7.24 -7.29
C ARG A 216 -13.09 -6.64 -8.45
N TYR A 217 -12.60 -6.81 -9.68
CA TYR A 217 -13.23 -6.29 -10.90
C TYR A 217 -13.94 -7.37 -11.73
N LYS A 218 -13.97 -8.61 -11.22
CA LYS A 218 -14.68 -9.74 -11.85
C LYS A 218 -16.16 -9.76 -11.54
#